data_dd210259888a6f0e3a4183ac7af9abe8
#
_entry.id   dd210259888a6f0e3a4183ac7af9abe8
#
_cell.length_a   1.000
_cell.length_b   1.000
_cell.length_c   1.000
_cell.angle_alpha   90.00
_cell.angle_beta   90.00
_cell.angle_gamma   90.00
#
_symmetry.space_group_name_H-M   'P 1'
#
loop_
_entity.id
_entity.type
_entity.pdbx_description
1 polymer ?
#
loop_
_entity_poly.entity_id
_entity_poly.type
_entity_poly.pdbx_seq_one_letter_code
_entity_poly.pdbx_strand_id
1 'polypeptide(L)'
;MGDEQKIGYEELLATSRAAFETSTDFTLAVEEEFALLDPATLELVNRFEELQQAAQGTELGPHLVGELIASEVEVHTGRCETFAEAAEKLGLRRAQLRTLSDGLGVGLSATGTHPWSRWQDQRIIDTPHYRRNDELLRYVVWRNNTFGLHVHVGINGPDRAIKVTSALRNYLPELLALSASSPFVEGVLTHLHSARTQIFTRMFPRCGIPDAFADWQEWESYVRFLYQTGSVTEHTQIWWSVRPHLAFPTVEIRICDAQPDVAEARSLAALCYSLTARIARALDEGEPLPDWPHRLLEENLWRALRYGLAGELIDLERGEPVQARARLEQLLTWVQPVAEELGAAHWLAIPERNAAERQIARHEEGASIEEIFVEQVRAGERVSG
;
A
#
# COMPACT_ATOMS: atom_id res chain seq x y z
N MET A 1 26.67 -7.27 16.82
CA MET A 1 25.81 -6.85 15.71
C MET A 1 26.73 -6.52 14.55
N GLY A 2 26.78 -7.45 13.58
CA GLY A 2 27.73 -7.37 12.48
C GLY A 2 27.39 -6.19 11.56
N ASP A 3 28.42 -5.55 11.03
CA ASP A 3 28.33 -4.67 9.88
C ASP A 3 27.57 -5.42 8.78
N GLU A 4 26.31 -5.03 8.52
CA GLU A 4 25.67 -5.34 7.25
C GLU A 4 26.55 -4.69 6.18
N GLN A 5 27.30 -5.52 5.49
CA GLN A 5 28.12 -5.11 4.36
C GLN A 5 27.15 -4.46 3.35
N LYS A 6 27.21 -3.13 3.19
CA LYS A 6 26.41 -2.41 2.20
C LYS A 6 26.73 -3.02 0.84
N ILE A 7 25.80 -3.81 0.32
CA ILE A 7 25.86 -4.30 -1.05
C ILE A 7 25.95 -3.06 -1.97
N GLY A 8 26.94 -3.00 -2.83
CA GLY A 8 27.05 -1.93 -3.81
C GLY A 8 25.81 -1.95 -4.72
N TYR A 9 25.35 -0.79 -5.21
CA TYR A 9 24.13 -0.74 -6.02
C TYR A 9 24.21 -1.60 -7.29
N GLU A 10 25.40 -1.79 -7.89
CA GLU A 10 25.59 -2.69 -9.04
C GLU A 10 25.36 -4.16 -8.66
N GLU A 11 25.83 -4.57 -7.50
CA GLU A 11 25.60 -5.92 -6.97
C GLU A 11 24.11 -6.12 -6.63
N LEU A 12 23.47 -5.11 -6.06
CA LEU A 12 22.02 -5.12 -5.79
C LEU A 12 21.21 -5.31 -7.08
N LEU A 13 21.52 -4.54 -8.13
CA LEU A 13 20.82 -4.66 -9.42
C LEU A 13 21.03 -6.04 -10.06
N ALA A 14 22.27 -6.55 -10.03
CA ALA A 14 22.58 -7.89 -10.58
C ALA A 14 21.86 -9.00 -9.77
N THR A 15 21.88 -8.91 -8.44
CA THR A 15 21.21 -9.87 -7.56
C THR A 15 19.71 -9.84 -7.73
N SER A 16 19.12 -8.63 -7.83
CA SER A 16 17.69 -8.46 -8.07
C SER A 16 17.26 -9.06 -9.40
N ARG A 17 18.03 -8.81 -10.49
CA ARG A 17 17.76 -9.41 -11.80
C ARG A 17 17.77 -10.93 -11.75
N ALA A 18 18.82 -11.53 -11.14
CA ALA A 18 18.94 -12.98 -10.99
C ALA A 18 17.80 -13.57 -10.14
N ALA A 19 17.34 -12.85 -9.11
CA ALA A 19 16.19 -13.26 -8.31
C ALA A 19 14.90 -13.30 -9.14
N PHE A 20 14.65 -12.31 -10.00
CA PHE A 20 13.49 -12.34 -10.90
C PHE A 20 13.59 -13.45 -11.96
N GLU A 21 14.79 -13.81 -12.45
CA GLU A 21 14.99 -14.93 -13.38
C GLU A 21 14.58 -16.29 -12.80
N THR A 22 14.67 -16.44 -11.48
CA THR A 22 14.40 -17.69 -10.75
C THR A 22 13.16 -17.65 -9.86
N SER A 23 12.40 -16.56 -9.90
CA SER A 23 11.22 -16.38 -9.06
C SER A 23 10.07 -17.31 -9.46
N THR A 24 9.10 -17.43 -8.58
CA THR A 24 7.86 -18.19 -8.80
C THR A 24 6.72 -17.24 -9.06
N ASP A 25 5.98 -17.46 -10.14
CA ASP A 25 4.80 -16.68 -10.47
C ASP A 25 3.72 -16.83 -9.41
N PHE A 26 3.09 -15.72 -9.11
CA PHE A 26 1.88 -15.61 -8.30
C PHE A 26 2.02 -16.12 -6.85
N THR A 27 3.25 -16.16 -6.32
CA THR A 27 3.42 -16.07 -4.87
C THR A 27 3.08 -14.68 -4.40
N LEU A 28 2.67 -14.50 -3.15
CA LEU A 28 2.29 -13.17 -2.67
C LEU A 28 2.70 -12.93 -1.22
N ALA A 29 2.79 -11.64 -0.86
CA ALA A 29 2.83 -11.17 0.51
C ALA A 29 1.97 -9.90 0.62
N VAL A 30 1.41 -9.68 1.80
CA VAL A 30 0.65 -8.47 2.12
C VAL A 30 1.25 -7.83 3.35
N GLU A 31 1.41 -6.51 3.30
CA GLU A 31 1.89 -5.66 4.38
C GLU A 31 0.78 -4.70 4.79
N GLU A 32 0.58 -4.52 6.08
CA GLU A 32 -0.40 -3.60 6.64
C GLU A 32 0.24 -2.71 7.69
N GLU A 33 0.02 -1.41 7.54
CA GLU A 33 0.48 -0.38 8.47
C GLU A 33 -0.62 -0.02 9.46
N PHE A 34 -0.26 0.08 10.74
CA PHE A 34 -1.18 0.40 11.83
C PHE A 34 -0.66 1.58 12.65
N ALA A 35 -1.57 2.50 12.97
CA ALA A 35 -1.35 3.52 13.98
C ALA A 35 -1.38 2.93 15.38
N LEU A 36 -0.41 3.33 16.24
CA LEU A 36 -0.38 3.02 17.66
C LEU A 36 -1.07 4.15 18.43
N LEU A 37 -2.08 3.80 19.25
CA LEU A 37 -2.96 4.75 19.91
C LEU A 37 -2.90 4.64 21.43
N ASP A 38 -3.03 5.77 22.11
CA ASP A 38 -3.46 5.80 23.50
C ASP A 38 -4.94 5.36 23.58
N PRO A 39 -5.30 4.32 24.34
CA PRO A 39 -6.66 3.78 24.33
C PRO A 39 -7.71 4.71 24.97
N ALA A 40 -7.31 5.72 25.75
CA ALA A 40 -8.22 6.66 26.40
C ALA A 40 -8.48 7.91 25.55
N THR A 41 -7.45 8.41 24.85
CA THR A 41 -7.53 9.65 24.07
C THR A 41 -7.59 9.41 22.57
N LEU A 42 -7.24 8.22 22.11
CA LEU A 42 -7.04 7.82 20.72
C LEU A 42 -5.96 8.64 19.98
N GLU A 43 -5.13 9.39 20.70
CA GLU A 43 -3.97 10.08 20.13
C GLU A 43 -2.88 9.06 19.74
N LEU A 44 -2.06 9.42 18.75
CA LEU A 44 -0.89 8.63 18.39
C LEU A 44 0.13 8.58 19.52
N VAL A 45 0.69 7.40 19.78
CA VAL A 45 1.72 7.18 20.80
C VAL A 45 2.98 6.57 20.22
N ASN A 46 4.15 7.15 20.56
CA ASN A 46 5.46 6.71 20.08
C ASN A 46 5.97 5.48 20.86
N ARG A 47 5.34 4.32 20.67
CA ARG A 47 5.61 3.09 21.45
C ARG A 47 6.04 1.89 20.60
N PHE A 48 6.52 2.12 19.38
CA PHE A 48 6.95 1.04 18.49
C PHE A 48 8.03 0.15 19.12
N GLU A 49 9.08 0.74 19.73
CA GLU A 49 10.21 -0.05 20.27
C GLU A 49 9.76 -0.98 21.41
N GLU A 50 8.78 -0.55 22.21
CA GLU A 50 8.20 -1.38 23.27
C GLU A 50 7.42 -2.55 22.67
N LEU A 51 6.63 -2.30 21.62
CA LEU A 51 5.89 -3.32 20.90
C LEU A 51 6.83 -4.32 20.24
N GLN A 52 7.90 -3.83 19.58
CA GLN A 52 8.93 -4.67 18.96
C GLN A 52 9.64 -5.55 19.99
N GLN A 53 9.96 -4.99 21.17
CA GLN A 53 10.58 -5.77 22.24
C GLN A 53 9.64 -6.87 22.76
N ALA A 54 8.36 -6.56 22.94
CA ALA A 54 7.36 -7.53 23.39
C ALA A 54 7.09 -8.63 22.34
N ALA A 55 7.26 -8.33 21.06
CA ALA A 55 7.11 -9.30 19.98
C ALA A 55 8.28 -10.30 19.90
N GLN A 56 9.44 -10.02 20.52
CA GLN A 56 10.60 -10.89 20.45
C GLN A 56 10.29 -12.29 21.02
N GLY A 57 10.64 -13.32 20.24
CA GLY A 57 10.40 -14.72 20.62
C GLY A 57 8.95 -15.19 20.42
N THR A 58 8.05 -14.34 19.97
CA THR A 58 6.69 -14.72 19.53
C THR A 58 6.66 -15.08 18.05
N GLU A 59 5.57 -15.71 17.60
CA GLU A 59 5.34 -15.97 16.17
C GLU A 59 5.14 -14.69 15.34
N LEU A 60 4.74 -13.60 15.97
CA LEU A 60 4.59 -12.31 15.31
C LEU A 60 5.94 -11.61 15.08
N GLY A 61 6.91 -11.82 15.97
CA GLY A 61 8.19 -11.09 15.97
C GLY A 61 8.90 -10.99 14.62
N PRO A 62 9.05 -12.08 13.84
CA PRO A 62 9.65 -12.03 12.51
C PRO A 62 8.82 -11.28 11.46
N HIS A 63 7.56 -10.96 11.75
CA HIS A 63 6.59 -10.34 10.85
C HIS A 63 6.19 -8.93 11.27
N LEU A 64 6.79 -8.39 12.33
CA LEU A 64 6.55 -7.06 12.84
C LEU A 64 7.78 -6.20 12.60
N VAL A 65 7.59 -5.13 11.85
CA VAL A 65 8.66 -4.20 11.49
C VAL A 65 8.25 -2.75 11.83
N GLY A 66 9.26 -1.89 11.98
CA GLY A 66 9.04 -0.47 12.15
C GLY A 66 9.02 0.22 10.82
N GLU A 67 8.15 1.21 10.74
CA GLU A 67 8.12 2.18 9.68
C GLU A 67 8.84 3.49 10.12
N LEU A 68 8.55 4.59 9.44
CA LEU A 68 9.25 5.84 9.65
C LEU A 68 9.07 6.42 11.07
N ILE A 69 7.83 6.43 11.58
CA ILE A 69 7.48 7.05 12.86
C ILE A 69 7.24 6.01 13.95
N ALA A 70 7.62 6.34 15.17
CA ALA A 70 7.49 5.42 16.32
C ALA A 70 6.04 5.22 16.83
N SER A 71 5.09 5.91 16.24
CA SER A 71 3.65 5.73 16.43
C SER A 71 2.99 4.87 15.35
N GLU A 72 3.80 4.14 14.60
CA GLU A 72 3.40 3.26 13.52
C GLU A 72 4.07 1.89 13.65
N VAL A 73 3.38 0.86 13.23
CA VAL A 73 3.90 -0.49 13.12
C VAL A 73 3.38 -1.12 11.83
N GLU A 74 4.26 -1.80 11.11
CA GLU A 74 3.88 -2.64 9.97
C GLU A 74 3.90 -4.11 10.38
N VAL A 75 2.92 -4.86 9.87
CA VAL A 75 2.93 -6.31 9.94
C VAL A 75 2.76 -6.91 8.55
N HIS A 76 3.50 -7.98 8.28
CA HIS A 76 3.44 -8.66 6.99
C HIS A 76 3.11 -10.14 7.11
N THR A 77 2.42 -10.68 6.10
CA THR A 77 2.06 -12.10 6.05
C THR A 77 3.29 -13.00 5.88
N GLY A 78 4.40 -12.44 5.37
CA GLY A 78 5.47 -13.20 4.76
C GLY A 78 5.04 -13.79 3.42
N ARG A 79 5.94 -14.47 2.73
CA ARG A 79 5.64 -15.14 1.47
C ARG A 79 4.57 -16.21 1.66
N CYS A 80 3.58 -16.20 0.78
CA CYS A 80 2.49 -17.17 0.69
C CYS A 80 2.48 -17.76 -0.72
N GLU A 81 2.15 -19.05 -0.81
CA GLU A 81 2.07 -19.78 -2.07
C GLU A 81 0.67 -19.70 -2.69
N THR A 82 -0.35 -19.38 -1.91
CA THR A 82 -1.73 -19.24 -2.38
C THR A 82 -2.41 -18.02 -1.76
N PHE A 83 -3.45 -17.51 -2.41
CA PHE A 83 -4.23 -16.41 -1.85
C PHE A 83 -4.95 -16.81 -0.54
N ALA A 84 -5.45 -18.04 -0.45
CA ALA A 84 -6.08 -18.55 0.77
C ALA A 84 -5.15 -18.48 1.99
N GLU A 85 -3.88 -18.86 1.81
CA GLU A 85 -2.86 -18.74 2.85
C GLU A 85 -2.63 -17.29 3.26
N ALA A 86 -2.55 -16.36 2.29
CA ALA A 86 -2.37 -14.95 2.58
C ALA A 86 -3.57 -14.35 3.31
N ALA A 87 -4.78 -14.68 2.90
CA ALA A 87 -6.01 -14.22 3.56
C ALA A 87 -6.15 -14.73 5.00
N GLU A 88 -5.74 -15.97 5.27
CA GLU A 88 -5.68 -16.53 6.63
C GLU A 88 -4.62 -15.79 7.47
N LYS A 89 -3.40 -15.65 6.94
CA LYS A 89 -2.30 -14.97 7.63
C LYS A 89 -2.60 -13.49 7.91
N LEU A 90 -3.28 -12.78 7.02
CA LEU A 90 -3.74 -11.41 7.27
C LEU A 90 -4.57 -11.33 8.57
N GLY A 91 -5.60 -12.18 8.70
CA GLY A 91 -6.41 -12.23 9.92
C GLY A 91 -5.60 -12.65 11.15
N LEU A 92 -4.73 -13.65 11.00
CA LEU A 92 -3.87 -14.12 12.08
C LEU A 92 -2.91 -13.04 12.58
N ARG A 93 -2.24 -12.31 11.67
CA ARG A 93 -1.28 -11.23 12.05
C ARG A 93 -2.00 -10.08 12.76
N ARG A 94 -3.17 -9.68 12.29
CA ARG A 94 -4.00 -8.68 12.99
C ARG A 94 -4.39 -9.14 14.40
N ALA A 95 -4.80 -10.40 14.57
CA ALA A 95 -5.16 -10.96 15.88
C ALA A 95 -3.95 -11.02 16.83
N GLN A 96 -2.78 -11.45 16.33
CA GLN A 96 -1.54 -11.49 17.09
C GLN A 96 -1.08 -10.09 17.52
N LEU A 97 -1.10 -9.12 16.57
CA LEU A 97 -0.75 -7.73 16.84
C LEU A 97 -1.68 -7.13 17.91
N ARG A 98 -2.99 -7.36 17.79
CA ARG A 98 -3.97 -6.90 18.76
C ARG A 98 -3.68 -7.49 20.15
N THR A 99 -3.52 -8.81 20.26
CA THR A 99 -3.23 -9.45 21.56
C THR A 99 -1.99 -8.85 22.21
N LEU A 100 -0.95 -8.58 21.41
CA LEU A 100 0.28 -7.99 21.88
C LEU A 100 0.07 -6.54 22.34
N SER A 101 -0.60 -5.72 21.54
CA SER A 101 -0.86 -4.31 21.83
C SER A 101 -1.81 -4.13 23.04
N ASP A 102 -2.85 -4.94 23.14
CA ASP A 102 -3.76 -4.94 24.30
C ASP A 102 -3.01 -5.25 25.60
N GLY A 103 -2.08 -6.22 25.57
CA GLY A 103 -1.20 -6.55 26.70
C GLY A 103 -0.31 -5.40 27.16
N LEU A 104 -0.01 -4.47 26.27
CA LEU A 104 0.77 -3.26 26.54
C LEU A 104 -0.12 -2.02 26.82
N GLY A 105 -1.44 -2.14 26.73
CA GLY A 105 -2.34 -1.00 26.80
C GLY A 105 -2.17 -0.01 25.66
N VAL A 106 -1.98 -0.51 24.43
CA VAL A 106 -1.87 0.27 23.19
C VAL A 106 -3.03 -0.08 22.28
N GLY A 107 -3.77 0.93 21.82
CA GLY A 107 -4.80 0.78 20.79
C GLY A 107 -4.21 0.71 19.38
N LEU A 108 -5.00 0.24 18.42
CA LEU A 108 -4.62 0.12 17.01
C LEU A 108 -5.67 0.74 16.09
N SER A 109 -5.22 1.38 14.99
CA SER A 109 -6.09 1.77 13.89
C SER A 109 -5.41 1.49 12.55
N ALA A 110 -6.21 1.12 11.54
CA ALA A 110 -5.78 0.89 10.16
C ALA A 110 -6.58 1.80 9.21
N THR A 111 -6.48 3.11 9.37
CA THR A 111 -7.01 4.12 8.42
C THR A 111 -5.86 4.78 7.69
N GLY A 112 -6.05 5.30 6.49
CA GLY A 112 -4.96 5.89 5.71
C GLY A 112 -4.30 7.10 6.36
N THR A 113 -4.97 7.79 7.31
CA THR A 113 -4.42 8.88 8.14
C THR A 113 -5.00 8.82 9.53
N HIS A 114 -4.28 9.34 10.53
CA HIS A 114 -4.89 9.68 11.82
C HIS A 114 -5.68 10.99 11.68
N PRO A 115 -6.96 11.06 12.12
CA PRO A 115 -7.82 12.18 11.79
C PRO A 115 -7.41 13.53 12.42
N TRP A 116 -6.72 13.55 13.56
CA TRP A 116 -6.35 14.81 14.23
C TRP A 116 -4.95 14.86 14.84
N SER A 117 -4.26 13.73 15.06
CA SER A 117 -2.93 13.75 15.69
C SER A 117 -1.93 14.54 14.84
N ARG A 118 -1.15 15.35 15.53
CA ARG A 118 -0.22 16.28 14.89
C ARG A 118 1.06 15.55 14.47
N TRP A 119 1.52 15.77 13.25
CA TRP A 119 2.79 15.22 12.77
C TRP A 119 4.00 15.74 13.59
N GLN A 120 3.92 16.98 14.16
CA GLN A 120 4.97 17.56 14.98
C GLN A 120 5.27 16.78 16.26
N ASP A 121 4.31 16.00 16.73
CA ASP A 121 4.42 15.23 17.96
C ASP A 121 4.90 13.79 17.70
N GLN A 122 5.10 13.42 16.42
CA GLN A 122 5.58 12.12 16.03
C GLN A 122 7.11 12.08 15.97
N ARG A 123 7.68 11.04 16.58
CA ARG A 123 9.13 10.81 16.61
C ARG A 123 9.51 9.83 15.50
N ILE A 124 10.52 10.19 14.71
CA ILE A 124 11.14 9.26 13.76
C ILE A 124 11.91 8.19 14.54
N ILE A 125 11.80 6.92 14.14
CA ILE A 125 12.54 5.81 14.72
C ILE A 125 14.04 6.01 14.48
N ASP A 126 14.83 5.90 15.56
CA ASP A 126 16.27 6.18 15.52
C ASP A 126 17.08 5.00 14.95
N THR A 127 17.00 4.82 13.64
CA THR A 127 17.84 3.87 12.88
C THR A 127 18.72 4.62 11.87
N PRO A 128 19.85 4.03 11.43
CA PRO A 128 20.66 4.65 10.37
C PRO A 128 19.89 4.90 9.07
N HIS A 129 18.94 4.03 8.73
CA HIS A 129 18.07 4.17 7.55
C HIS A 129 17.16 5.41 7.67
N TYR A 130 16.40 5.54 8.75
CA TYR A 130 15.45 6.64 8.92
C TYR A 130 16.15 7.99 9.18
N ARG A 131 17.33 7.98 9.82
CA ARG A 131 18.16 9.19 9.93
C ARG A 131 18.58 9.73 8.56
N ARG A 132 18.98 8.85 7.61
CA ARG A 132 19.30 9.27 6.24
C ARG A 132 18.08 9.84 5.52
N ASN A 133 16.90 9.23 5.69
CA ASN A 133 15.66 9.75 5.11
C ASN A 133 15.28 11.09 5.72
N ASP A 134 15.45 11.28 7.03
CA ASP A 134 15.24 12.59 7.69
C ASP A 134 16.21 13.65 7.17
N GLU A 135 17.49 13.34 7.05
CA GLU A 135 18.50 14.25 6.50
C GLU A 135 18.20 14.63 5.04
N LEU A 136 17.74 13.69 4.23
CA LEU A 136 17.45 13.90 2.81
C LEU A 136 16.17 14.70 2.59
N LEU A 137 15.10 14.39 3.32
CA LEU A 137 13.75 14.87 3.01
C LEU A 137 13.22 15.93 3.97
N ARG A 138 13.75 16.01 5.19
CA ARG A 138 13.37 17.02 6.20
C ARG A 138 11.85 17.14 6.34
N TYR A 139 11.29 18.32 6.12
CA TYR A 139 9.85 18.59 6.25
C TYR A 139 8.94 17.58 5.53
N VAL A 140 9.40 17.03 4.41
CA VAL A 140 8.63 16.04 3.64
C VAL A 140 8.42 14.76 4.45
N VAL A 141 9.48 14.22 5.04
CA VAL A 141 9.41 12.99 5.82
C VAL A 141 8.67 13.20 7.15
N TRP A 142 8.78 14.37 7.76
CA TRP A 142 8.06 14.68 9.01
C TRP A 142 6.54 14.66 8.81
N ARG A 143 6.09 15.04 7.61
CA ARG A 143 4.65 15.05 7.26
C ARG A 143 4.07 13.67 7.00
N ASN A 144 4.90 12.63 6.93
CA ASN A 144 4.46 11.27 6.65
C ASN A 144 3.85 10.61 7.90
N ASN A 145 2.63 11.01 8.20
CA ASN A 145 1.75 10.43 9.22
C ASN A 145 0.60 9.74 8.48
N THR A 146 0.96 8.72 7.67
CA THR A 146 0.05 8.07 6.73
C THR A 146 0.29 6.56 6.73
N PHE A 147 -0.78 5.77 6.57
CA PHE A 147 -0.77 4.32 6.71
C PHE A 147 -1.34 3.65 5.46
N GLY A 148 -0.67 2.62 4.98
CA GLY A 148 -1.00 1.93 3.74
C GLY A 148 -1.25 0.44 3.89
N LEU A 149 -1.68 -0.14 2.77
CA LEU A 149 -1.71 -1.57 2.55
C LEU A 149 -0.94 -1.85 1.26
N HIS A 150 0.06 -2.73 1.34
CA HIS A 150 0.91 -3.08 0.21
C HIS A 150 0.71 -4.54 -0.17
N VAL A 151 0.75 -4.81 -1.47
CA VAL A 151 0.58 -6.17 -2.01
C VAL A 151 1.75 -6.49 -2.93
N HIS A 152 2.52 -7.49 -2.56
CA HIS A 152 3.60 -8.05 -3.34
C HIS A 152 3.12 -9.27 -4.11
N VAL A 153 3.38 -9.32 -5.41
CA VAL A 153 3.06 -10.47 -6.26
C VAL A 153 4.32 -10.93 -6.99
N GLY A 154 4.70 -12.19 -6.80
CA GLY A 154 5.83 -12.80 -7.47
C GLY A 154 5.60 -12.88 -8.98
N ILE A 155 6.59 -12.43 -9.75
CA ILE A 155 6.59 -12.49 -11.22
C ILE A 155 7.92 -13.08 -11.69
N ASN A 156 7.88 -14.17 -12.43
CA ASN A 156 9.06 -14.74 -13.05
C ASN A 156 9.48 -13.95 -14.28
N GLY A 157 10.76 -13.66 -14.38
CA GLY A 157 11.38 -12.93 -15.48
C GLY A 157 11.44 -11.40 -15.29
N PRO A 158 12.66 -10.82 -15.34
CA PRO A 158 12.86 -9.40 -15.06
C PRO A 158 12.14 -8.48 -16.06
N ASP A 159 12.23 -8.73 -17.37
CA ASP A 159 11.53 -7.93 -18.38
C ASP A 159 10.00 -8.03 -18.25
N ARG A 160 9.51 -9.22 -17.89
CA ARG A 160 8.08 -9.46 -17.67
C ARG A 160 7.59 -8.69 -16.44
N ALA A 161 8.36 -8.67 -15.34
CA ALA A 161 8.04 -7.89 -14.15
C ALA A 161 7.95 -6.39 -14.44
N ILE A 162 8.87 -5.84 -15.25
CA ILE A 162 8.83 -4.44 -15.69
C ILE A 162 7.59 -4.15 -16.53
N LYS A 163 7.25 -5.01 -17.49
CA LYS A 163 6.05 -4.84 -18.32
C LYS A 163 4.77 -4.94 -17.51
N VAL A 164 4.71 -5.86 -16.53
CA VAL A 164 3.58 -5.96 -15.59
C VAL A 164 3.46 -4.68 -14.77
N THR A 165 4.57 -4.18 -14.21
CA THR A 165 4.60 -2.90 -13.48
C THR A 165 4.11 -1.74 -14.35
N SER A 166 4.61 -1.66 -15.59
CA SER A 166 4.22 -0.61 -16.54
C SER A 166 2.74 -0.67 -16.91
N ALA A 167 2.16 -1.86 -17.03
CA ALA A 167 0.73 -2.03 -17.29
C ALA A 167 -0.15 -1.70 -16.08
N LEU A 168 0.29 -2.09 -14.85
CA LEU A 168 -0.43 -1.83 -13.60
C LEU A 168 -0.68 -0.34 -13.33
N ARG A 169 0.21 0.56 -13.78
CA ARG A 169 0.02 2.02 -13.64
C ARG A 169 -1.35 2.48 -14.14
N ASN A 170 -1.90 1.83 -15.16
CA ASN A 170 -3.18 2.21 -15.78
C ASN A 170 -4.38 1.93 -14.89
N TYR A 171 -4.23 1.14 -13.83
CA TYR A 171 -5.29 0.70 -12.92
C TYR A 171 -5.14 1.26 -11.49
N LEU A 172 -4.09 2.03 -11.23
CA LEU A 172 -3.87 2.63 -9.91
C LEU A 172 -5.00 3.56 -9.47
N PRO A 173 -5.64 4.35 -10.36
CA PRO A 173 -6.80 5.16 -9.98
C PRO A 173 -7.98 4.33 -9.48
N GLU A 174 -8.29 3.20 -10.11
CA GLU A 174 -9.36 2.30 -9.70
C GLU A 174 -9.07 1.67 -8.32
N LEU A 175 -7.83 1.22 -8.09
CA LEU A 175 -7.41 0.69 -6.79
C LEU A 175 -7.50 1.74 -5.69
N LEU A 176 -7.11 2.99 -5.99
CA LEU A 176 -7.24 4.09 -5.04
C LEU A 176 -8.70 4.45 -4.76
N ALA A 177 -9.55 4.53 -5.78
CA ALA A 177 -10.97 4.82 -5.59
C ALA A 177 -11.65 3.79 -4.69
N LEU A 178 -11.25 2.51 -4.79
CA LEU A 178 -11.77 1.43 -3.95
C LEU A 178 -11.23 1.52 -2.52
N SER A 179 -9.92 1.76 -2.34
CA SER A 179 -9.21 1.66 -1.06
C SER A 179 -9.25 2.92 -0.19
N ALA A 180 -9.76 4.05 -0.69
CA ALA A 180 -9.72 5.30 0.03
C ALA A 180 -10.36 5.20 1.43
N SER A 181 -9.60 5.62 2.48
CA SER A 181 -10.02 5.52 3.88
C SER A 181 -9.58 6.71 4.75
N SER A 182 -9.12 7.82 4.15
CA SER A 182 -8.46 8.91 4.87
C SER A 182 -9.03 10.30 4.57
N PRO A 183 -10.33 10.57 4.88
CA PRO A 183 -10.94 11.87 4.59
C PRO A 183 -10.61 12.96 5.60
N PHE A 184 -10.09 12.61 6.78
CA PHE A 184 -9.79 13.54 7.87
C PHE A 184 -8.29 13.64 8.13
N VAL A 185 -7.79 14.87 8.28
CA VAL A 185 -6.41 15.19 8.64
C VAL A 185 -6.39 16.49 9.46
N GLU A 186 -5.57 16.55 10.50
CA GLU A 186 -5.38 17.76 11.32
C GLU A 186 -6.68 18.34 11.91
N GLY A 187 -7.63 17.45 12.23
CA GLY A 187 -8.92 17.81 12.84
C GLY A 187 -9.96 18.35 11.86
N VAL A 188 -9.75 18.23 10.55
CA VAL A 188 -10.69 18.75 9.55
C VAL A 188 -11.09 17.70 8.52
N LEU A 189 -12.31 17.80 8.01
CA LEU A 189 -12.72 17.11 6.79
C LEU A 189 -12.03 17.76 5.59
N THR A 190 -11.12 17.04 4.94
CA THR A 190 -10.34 17.56 3.80
C THR A 190 -11.13 17.63 2.51
N HIS A 191 -12.29 16.97 2.44
CA HIS A 191 -13.05 16.70 1.23
C HIS A 191 -12.28 15.86 0.19
N LEU A 192 -11.17 15.25 0.56
CA LEU A 192 -10.52 14.18 -0.20
C LEU A 192 -10.98 12.83 0.38
N HIS A 193 -11.10 11.81 -0.44
CA HIS A 193 -11.36 10.46 0.04
C HIS A 193 -10.06 9.77 0.49
N SER A 194 -8.92 10.11 -0.17
CA SER A 194 -7.59 9.71 0.27
C SER A 194 -6.68 10.93 0.45
N ALA A 195 -6.67 11.51 1.64
CA ALA A 195 -5.68 12.53 2.01
C ALA A 195 -4.27 11.93 2.12
N ARG A 196 -4.15 10.63 2.50
CA ARG A 196 -2.88 9.89 2.49
C ARG A 196 -2.18 10.01 1.14
N THR A 197 -2.88 9.68 0.06
CA THR A 197 -2.30 9.74 -1.29
C THR A 197 -1.84 11.15 -1.63
N GLN A 198 -2.60 12.18 -1.29
CA GLN A 198 -2.18 13.57 -1.54
C GLN A 198 -0.93 13.95 -0.73
N ILE A 199 -0.85 13.56 0.55
CA ILE A 199 0.31 13.83 1.41
C ILE A 199 1.52 13.07 0.88
N PHE A 200 1.42 11.75 0.73
CA PHE A 200 2.55 10.90 0.37
C PHE A 200 3.02 11.14 -1.07
N THR A 201 2.12 11.03 -2.06
CA THR A 201 2.52 11.05 -3.48
C THR A 201 2.97 12.42 -3.97
N ARG A 202 2.47 13.51 -3.38
CA ARG A 202 2.82 14.86 -3.85
C ARG A 202 4.00 15.48 -3.11
N MET A 203 4.31 15.00 -1.93
CA MET A 203 5.43 15.54 -1.16
C MET A 203 6.72 14.74 -1.38
N PHE A 204 6.64 13.42 -1.49
CA PHE A 204 7.82 12.58 -1.65
C PHE A 204 8.33 12.60 -3.11
N PRO A 205 9.65 12.71 -3.32
CA PRO A 205 10.23 12.55 -4.65
C PRO A 205 10.09 11.08 -5.11
N ARG A 206 9.98 10.86 -6.42
CA ARG A 206 9.86 9.50 -6.99
C ARG A 206 8.72 8.69 -6.36
N CYS A 207 7.60 9.36 -6.12
CA CYS A 207 6.37 8.78 -5.59
C CYS A 207 5.23 8.94 -6.61
N GLY A 208 4.09 8.28 -6.38
CA GLY A 208 2.95 8.31 -7.29
C GLY A 208 3.09 7.32 -8.46
N ILE A 209 2.45 7.64 -9.57
CA ILE A 209 2.47 6.79 -10.77
C ILE A 209 3.85 6.86 -11.44
N PRO A 210 4.58 5.73 -11.63
CA PRO A 210 5.84 5.75 -12.37
C PRO A 210 5.62 6.01 -13.86
N ASP A 211 6.69 6.35 -14.57
CA ASP A 211 6.71 6.22 -16.03
C ASP A 211 6.68 4.75 -16.45
N ALA A 212 6.25 4.47 -17.68
CA ALA A 212 6.37 3.14 -18.23
C ALA A 212 7.82 2.88 -18.66
N PHE A 213 8.28 1.65 -18.46
CA PHE A 213 9.55 1.17 -18.93
C PHE A 213 9.32 -0.03 -19.88
N ALA A 214 10.09 -0.09 -20.95
CA ALA A 214 9.95 -1.14 -21.96
C ALA A 214 10.47 -2.51 -21.47
N ASP A 215 11.56 -2.50 -20.69
CA ASP A 215 12.26 -3.68 -20.23
C ASP A 215 13.11 -3.40 -18.98
N TRP A 216 13.73 -4.44 -18.45
CA TRP A 216 14.62 -4.35 -17.28
C TRP A 216 15.81 -3.43 -17.55
N GLN A 217 16.37 -3.43 -18.76
CA GLN A 217 17.55 -2.63 -19.07
C GLN A 217 17.26 -1.13 -18.98
N GLU A 218 16.12 -0.69 -19.48
CA GLU A 218 15.70 0.72 -19.39
C GLU A 218 15.47 1.12 -17.93
N TRP A 219 14.73 0.29 -17.18
CA TRP A 219 14.47 0.54 -15.75
C TRP A 219 15.76 0.53 -14.92
N GLU A 220 16.64 -0.45 -15.11
CA GLU A 220 17.94 -0.55 -14.46
C GLU A 220 18.82 0.67 -14.77
N SER A 221 18.80 1.16 -16.00
CA SER A 221 19.53 2.36 -16.39
C SER A 221 19.07 3.59 -15.64
N TYR A 222 17.76 3.73 -15.42
CA TYR A 222 17.20 4.80 -14.60
C TYR A 222 17.60 4.67 -13.12
N VAL A 223 17.51 3.49 -12.55
CA VAL A 223 17.94 3.25 -11.15
C VAL A 223 19.43 3.54 -10.98
N ARG A 224 20.25 3.08 -11.91
CA ARG A 224 21.70 3.37 -11.94
C ARG A 224 21.97 4.87 -12.00
N PHE A 225 21.24 5.61 -12.84
CA PHE A 225 21.33 7.07 -12.90
C PHE A 225 21.02 7.72 -11.55
N LEU A 226 20.00 7.28 -10.84
CA LEU A 226 19.67 7.81 -9.52
C LEU A 226 20.78 7.61 -8.49
N TYR A 227 21.41 6.43 -8.48
CA TYR A 227 22.55 6.15 -7.61
C TYR A 227 23.79 6.95 -7.99
N GLN A 228 24.12 7.01 -9.29
CA GLN A 228 25.29 7.74 -9.78
C GLN A 228 25.21 9.25 -9.53
N THR A 229 24.03 9.81 -9.57
CA THR A 229 23.80 11.23 -9.29
C THR A 229 23.62 11.54 -7.79
N GLY A 230 23.65 10.51 -6.92
CA GLY A 230 23.37 10.68 -5.50
C GLY A 230 21.94 11.08 -5.18
N SER A 231 21.01 10.91 -6.13
CA SER A 231 19.57 11.17 -5.94
C SER A 231 18.92 10.16 -5.01
N VAL A 232 19.47 8.95 -4.93
CA VAL A 232 19.14 7.91 -3.96
C VAL A 232 20.43 7.30 -3.38
N THR A 233 20.36 6.87 -2.13
CA THR A 233 21.42 6.11 -1.46
C THR A 233 21.00 4.69 -1.12
N GLU A 234 19.69 4.44 -1.20
CA GLU A 234 19.05 3.14 -0.92
C GLU A 234 17.90 2.90 -1.87
N HIS A 235 17.65 1.64 -2.22
CA HIS A 235 16.59 1.24 -3.15
C HIS A 235 15.18 1.56 -2.62
N THR A 236 15.00 1.59 -1.31
CA THR A 236 13.74 1.93 -0.64
C THR A 236 13.30 3.37 -0.92
N GLN A 237 14.21 4.26 -1.36
CA GLN A 237 13.93 5.66 -1.71
C GLN A 237 13.25 5.86 -3.09
N ILE A 238 12.79 4.79 -3.71
CA ILE A 238 11.91 4.79 -4.89
C ILE A 238 10.51 4.43 -4.40
N TRP A 239 9.69 5.45 -4.12
CA TRP A 239 8.38 5.32 -3.45
C TRP A 239 7.19 5.23 -4.40
N TRP A 240 7.39 4.83 -5.65
CA TRP A 240 6.30 4.70 -6.61
C TRP A 240 5.13 3.87 -6.07
N SER A 241 3.91 4.23 -6.48
CA SER A 241 2.67 3.55 -6.10
C SER A 241 2.55 2.12 -6.63
N VAL A 242 3.36 1.76 -7.61
CA VAL A 242 3.65 0.40 -8.08
C VAL A 242 5.11 0.33 -8.52
N ARG A 243 5.83 -0.70 -8.09
CA ARG A 243 7.26 -0.85 -8.42
C ARG A 243 7.68 -2.31 -8.51
N PRO A 244 8.71 -2.66 -9.32
CA PRO A 244 9.44 -3.90 -9.11
C PRO A 244 10.27 -3.74 -7.84
N HIS A 245 10.19 -4.71 -6.92
CA HIS A 245 10.89 -4.61 -5.65
C HIS A 245 12.33 -5.15 -5.77
N LEU A 246 13.35 -4.37 -5.36
CA LEU A 246 14.76 -4.73 -5.56
C LEU A 246 15.28 -5.82 -4.62
N ALA A 247 14.69 -5.95 -3.43
CA ALA A 247 15.11 -6.99 -2.48
C ALA A 247 14.32 -8.30 -2.61
N PHE A 248 13.12 -8.25 -3.21
CA PHE A 248 12.26 -9.41 -3.43
C PHE A 248 11.82 -9.46 -4.89
N PRO A 249 11.77 -10.65 -5.53
CA PRO A 249 11.38 -10.74 -6.94
C PRO A 249 9.85 -10.63 -7.11
N THR A 250 9.31 -9.48 -6.72
CA THR A 250 7.87 -9.18 -6.75
C THR A 250 7.58 -7.85 -7.43
N VAL A 251 6.40 -7.72 -8.00
CA VAL A 251 5.78 -6.42 -8.29
C VAL A 251 4.97 -6.02 -7.06
N GLU A 252 5.25 -4.84 -6.53
CA GLU A 252 4.66 -4.30 -5.31
C GLU A 252 3.68 -3.18 -5.63
N ILE A 253 2.43 -3.32 -5.22
CA ILE A 253 1.38 -2.30 -5.30
C ILE A 253 1.26 -1.62 -3.95
N ARG A 254 1.44 -0.27 -3.92
CA ARG A 254 1.54 0.57 -2.71
C ARG A 254 0.48 1.66 -2.60
N ILE A 255 -0.36 1.80 -3.62
CA ILE A 255 -1.30 2.93 -3.72
C ILE A 255 -2.40 2.90 -2.65
N CYS A 256 -2.71 1.73 -2.10
CA CYS A 256 -3.89 1.52 -1.27
C CYS A 256 -3.72 2.12 0.13
N ASP A 257 -4.74 2.84 0.61
CA ASP A 257 -4.85 3.23 2.01
C ASP A 257 -5.02 1.97 2.89
N ALA A 258 -4.54 2.00 4.13
CA ALA A 258 -4.84 0.99 5.14
C ALA A 258 -6.36 0.83 5.34
N GLN A 259 -6.82 -0.39 5.62
CA GLN A 259 -8.25 -0.70 5.72
C GLN A 259 -8.65 -1.03 7.16
N PRO A 260 -9.67 -0.36 7.72
CA PRO A 260 -10.14 -0.70 9.07
C PRO A 260 -10.63 -2.15 9.17
N ASP A 261 -11.44 -2.60 8.22
CA ASP A 261 -12.01 -3.93 8.18
C ASP A 261 -11.10 -4.93 7.46
N VAL A 262 -10.82 -6.07 8.10
CA VAL A 262 -9.97 -7.13 7.53
C VAL A 262 -10.59 -7.77 6.28
N ALA A 263 -11.92 -7.80 6.16
CA ALA A 263 -12.58 -8.32 4.96
C ALA A 263 -12.33 -7.39 3.76
N GLU A 264 -12.32 -6.07 3.98
CA GLU A 264 -11.97 -5.09 2.94
C GLU A 264 -10.48 -5.18 2.57
N ALA A 265 -9.59 -5.37 3.55
CA ALA A 265 -8.17 -5.59 3.29
C ALA A 265 -7.93 -6.87 2.44
N ARG A 266 -8.61 -7.96 2.78
CA ARG A 266 -8.56 -9.21 2.00
C ARG A 266 -9.11 -9.03 0.58
N SER A 267 -10.23 -8.33 0.44
CA SER A 267 -10.83 -8.04 -0.87
C SER A 267 -9.90 -7.22 -1.76
N LEU A 268 -9.30 -6.20 -1.19
CA LEU A 268 -8.34 -5.34 -1.89
C LEU A 268 -7.08 -6.10 -2.30
N ALA A 269 -6.53 -6.91 -1.39
CA ALA A 269 -5.39 -7.79 -1.69
C ALA A 269 -5.73 -8.80 -2.80
N ALA A 270 -6.96 -9.38 -2.79
CA ALA A 270 -7.42 -10.29 -3.83
C ALA A 270 -7.49 -9.61 -5.20
N LEU A 271 -7.97 -8.37 -5.25
CA LEU A 271 -8.02 -7.60 -6.50
C LEU A 271 -6.61 -7.26 -7.00
N CYS A 272 -5.71 -6.75 -6.14
CA CYS A 272 -4.33 -6.47 -6.51
C CYS A 272 -3.60 -7.71 -7.04
N TYR A 273 -3.76 -8.85 -6.36
CA TYR A 273 -3.20 -10.14 -6.74
C TYR A 273 -3.71 -10.63 -8.09
N SER A 274 -5.04 -10.69 -8.25
CA SER A 274 -5.70 -11.17 -9.46
C SER A 274 -5.44 -10.27 -10.66
N LEU A 275 -5.39 -8.95 -10.44
CA LEU A 275 -5.07 -7.96 -11.47
C LEU A 275 -3.63 -8.12 -11.98
N THR A 276 -2.67 -8.28 -11.08
CA THR A 276 -1.27 -8.50 -11.43
C THR A 276 -1.11 -9.78 -12.24
N ALA A 277 -1.75 -10.87 -11.80
CA ALA A 277 -1.73 -12.15 -12.51
C ALA A 277 -2.43 -12.06 -13.87
N ARG A 278 -3.57 -11.38 -13.97
CA ARG A 278 -4.29 -11.19 -15.24
C ARG A 278 -3.49 -10.40 -16.27
N ILE A 279 -2.82 -9.34 -15.83
CA ILE A 279 -1.91 -8.55 -16.66
C ILE A 279 -0.74 -9.43 -17.15
N ALA A 280 -0.12 -10.20 -16.27
CA ALA A 280 0.97 -11.10 -16.64
C ALA A 280 0.53 -12.12 -17.70
N ARG A 281 -0.66 -12.72 -17.56
CA ARG A 281 -1.25 -13.64 -18.56
C ARG A 281 -1.54 -12.93 -19.90
N ALA A 282 -2.12 -11.73 -19.84
CA ALA A 282 -2.40 -10.94 -21.05
C ALA A 282 -1.11 -10.66 -21.85
N LEU A 283 -0.02 -10.32 -21.16
CA LEU A 283 1.29 -10.13 -21.81
C LEU A 283 1.83 -11.42 -22.43
N ASP A 284 1.71 -12.56 -21.75
CA ASP A 284 2.16 -13.86 -22.24
C ASP A 284 1.35 -14.32 -23.48
N GLU A 285 0.07 -13.98 -23.53
CA GLU A 285 -0.85 -14.28 -24.63
C GLU A 285 -0.80 -13.25 -25.77
N GLY A 286 -0.05 -12.16 -25.59
CA GLY A 286 0.06 -11.08 -26.58
C GLY A 286 -1.22 -10.23 -26.70
N GLU A 287 -2.07 -10.22 -25.66
CA GLU A 287 -3.24 -9.35 -25.61
C GLU A 287 -2.82 -7.87 -25.53
N PRO A 288 -3.49 -6.98 -26.23
CA PRO A 288 -3.22 -5.54 -26.10
C PRO A 288 -3.61 -5.04 -24.71
N LEU A 289 -2.68 -4.39 -24.03
CA LEU A 289 -2.92 -3.70 -22.77
C LEU A 289 -2.86 -2.18 -22.98
N PRO A 290 -3.61 -1.38 -22.19
CA PRO A 290 -3.52 0.06 -22.29
C PRO A 290 -2.14 0.56 -21.82
N ASP A 291 -1.64 1.58 -22.49
CA ASP A 291 -0.44 2.34 -22.09
C ASP A 291 -0.72 3.83 -22.24
N TRP A 292 -1.42 4.37 -21.25
CA TRP A 292 -1.84 5.77 -21.28
C TRP A 292 -0.71 6.71 -20.85
N PRO A 293 -0.62 7.89 -21.46
CA PRO A 293 0.31 8.92 -21.02
C PRO A 293 0.12 9.26 -19.53
N HIS A 294 1.22 9.44 -18.81
CA HIS A 294 1.24 9.75 -17.37
C HIS A 294 0.25 10.87 -16.99
N ARG A 295 0.20 11.98 -17.75
CA ARG A 295 -0.71 13.11 -17.50
C ARG A 295 -2.20 12.75 -17.48
N LEU A 296 -2.62 11.73 -18.24
CA LEU A 296 -4.00 11.26 -18.25
C LEU A 296 -4.31 10.36 -17.06
N LEU A 297 -3.35 9.55 -16.65
CA LEU A 297 -3.45 8.74 -15.44
C LEU A 297 -3.49 9.63 -14.19
N GLU A 298 -2.71 10.71 -14.15
CA GLU A 298 -2.72 11.68 -13.06
C GLU A 298 -4.07 12.38 -12.90
N GLU A 299 -4.77 12.66 -14.01
CA GLU A 299 -6.12 13.22 -13.94
C GLU A 299 -7.11 12.22 -13.30
N ASN A 300 -7.04 10.94 -13.67
CA ASN A 300 -7.83 9.89 -13.03
C ASN A 300 -7.41 9.65 -11.57
N LEU A 301 -6.14 9.75 -11.26
CA LEU A 301 -5.66 9.64 -9.87
C LEU A 301 -6.23 10.77 -9.01
N TRP A 302 -6.25 12.01 -9.53
CA TRP A 302 -6.88 13.14 -8.85
C TRP A 302 -8.36 12.89 -8.60
N ARG A 303 -9.11 12.40 -9.60
CA ARG A 303 -10.53 12.07 -9.45
C ARG A 303 -10.75 10.98 -8.40
N ALA A 304 -9.94 9.92 -8.41
CA ALA A 304 -10.01 8.83 -7.45
C ALA A 304 -9.79 9.33 -6.02
N LEU A 305 -8.69 10.08 -5.77
CA LEU A 305 -8.39 10.58 -4.43
C LEU A 305 -9.40 11.63 -3.94
N ARG A 306 -10.00 12.38 -4.85
CA ARG A 306 -10.94 13.46 -4.50
C ARG A 306 -12.36 12.96 -4.28
N TYR A 307 -12.83 12.00 -5.07
CA TYR A 307 -14.23 11.60 -5.12
C TYR A 307 -14.48 10.12 -4.79
N GLY A 308 -13.43 9.31 -4.67
CA GLY A 308 -13.53 7.91 -4.31
C GLY A 308 -14.38 7.06 -5.25
N LEU A 309 -15.06 6.08 -4.67
CA LEU A 309 -15.85 5.09 -5.38
C LEU A 309 -17.17 5.67 -5.93
N ALA A 310 -17.74 6.65 -5.26
CA ALA A 310 -18.97 7.35 -5.70
C ALA A 310 -18.72 8.36 -6.83
N GLY A 311 -17.44 8.67 -7.10
CA GLY A 311 -17.07 9.64 -8.13
C GLY A 311 -17.04 9.07 -9.54
N GLU A 312 -16.54 9.90 -10.47
CA GLU A 312 -16.33 9.53 -11.87
C GLU A 312 -14.84 9.52 -12.20
N LEU A 313 -14.40 8.48 -12.87
CA LEU A 313 -13.13 8.42 -13.59
C LEU A 313 -13.36 8.78 -15.06
N ILE A 314 -12.29 8.95 -15.82
CA ILE A 314 -12.36 9.12 -17.27
C ILE A 314 -12.08 7.75 -17.92
N ASP A 315 -12.99 7.31 -18.78
CA ASP A 315 -12.69 6.29 -19.76
C ASP A 315 -11.72 6.90 -20.79
N LEU A 316 -10.45 6.57 -20.66
CA LEU A 316 -9.40 7.20 -21.47
C LEU A 316 -9.43 6.78 -22.94
N GLU A 317 -10.08 5.66 -23.27
CA GLU A 317 -10.27 5.22 -24.65
C GLU A 317 -11.35 6.05 -25.33
N ARG A 318 -12.45 6.34 -24.64
CA ARG A 318 -13.60 7.09 -25.17
C ARG A 318 -13.48 8.60 -24.93
N GLY A 319 -12.66 9.01 -23.94
CA GLY A 319 -12.56 10.41 -23.53
C GLY A 319 -13.79 10.92 -22.78
N GLU A 320 -14.53 10.02 -22.10
CA GLU A 320 -15.79 10.32 -21.43
C GLU A 320 -15.73 9.99 -19.93
N PRO A 321 -16.43 10.75 -19.06
CA PRO A 321 -16.55 10.38 -17.66
C PRO A 321 -17.38 9.10 -17.49
N VAL A 322 -17.00 8.25 -16.56
CA VAL A 322 -17.67 7.00 -16.21
C VAL A 322 -17.64 6.81 -14.71
N GLN A 323 -18.70 6.29 -14.12
CA GLN A 323 -18.76 6.02 -12.69
C GLN A 323 -17.59 5.10 -12.26
N ALA A 324 -16.84 5.48 -11.22
CA ALA A 324 -15.72 4.70 -10.72
C ALA A 324 -16.12 3.25 -10.36
N ARG A 325 -17.31 3.09 -9.78
CA ARG A 325 -17.91 1.78 -9.52
C ARG A 325 -18.07 0.94 -10.79
N ALA A 326 -18.59 1.50 -11.86
CA ALA A 326 -18.77 0.78 -13.13
C ALA A 326 -17.43 0.35 -13.74
N ARG A 327 -16.39 1.17 -13.61
CA ARG A 327 -15.01 0.81 -14.00
C ARG A 327 -14.48 -0.36 -13.17
N LEU A 328 -14.70 -0.35 -11.86
CA LEU A 328 -14.32 -1.45 -10.98
C LEU A 328 -15.09 -2.74 -11.28
N GLU A 329 -16.37 -2.67 -11.56
CA GLU A 329 -17.17 -3.84 -11.97
C GLU A 329 -16.65 -4.46 -13.28
N GLN A 330 -16.26 -3.64 -14.25
CA GLN A 330 -15.59 -4.09 -15.46
C GLN A 330 -14.25 -4.74 -15.16
N LEU A 331 -13.45 -4.13 -14.26
CA LEU A 331 -12.17 -4.66 -13.83
C LEU A 331 -12.33 -6.01 -13.13
N LEU A 332 -13.29 -6.14 -12.20
CA LEU A 332 -13.60 -7.42 -11.56
C LEU A 332 -13.97 -8.49 -12.58
N THR A 333 -14.84 -8.15 -13.54
CA THR A 333 -15.22 -9.07 -14.62
C THR A 333 -14.00 -9.53 -15.42
N TRP A 334 -13.07 -8.64 -15.71
CA TRP A 334 -11.86 -8.96 -16.47
C TRP A 334 -10.86 -9.86 -15.71
N VAL A 335 -10.73 -9.67 -14.38
CA VAL A 335 -9.84 -10.47 -13.54
C VAL A 335 -10.48 -11.80 -13.06
N GLN A 336 -11.81 -11.93 -13.09
CA GLN A 336 -12.56 -13.03 -12.54
C GLN A 336 -12.03 -14.42 -12.95
N PRO A 337 -11.75 -14.73 -14.24
CA PRO A 337 -11.27 -16.05 -14.64
C PRO A 337 -9.94 -16.43 -13.98
N VAL A 338 -9.01 -15.50 -13.89
CA VAL A 338 -7.70 -15.71 -13.24
C VAL A 338 -7.86 -15.80 -11.72
N ALA A 339 -8.74 -15.01 -11.14
CA ALA A 339 -9.04 -15.05 -9.71
C ALA A 339 -9.65 -16.43 -9.32
N GLU A 340 -10.49 -17.01 -10.15
CA GLU A 340 -11.04 -18.37 -9.95
C GLU A 340 -9.96 -19.43 -10.01
N GLU A 341 -9.09 -19.38 -11.03
CA GLU A 341 -7.95 -20.30 -11.18
C GLU A 341 -7.01 -20.25 -9.97
N LEU A 342 -6.72 -19.04 -9.47
CA LEU A 342 -5.80 -18.81 -8.36
C LEU A 342 -6.47 -18.86 -6.97
N GLY A 343 -7.77 -19.19 -6.92
CA GLY A 343 -8.52 -19.34 -5.67
C GLY A 343 -8.78 -18.05 -4.91
N ALA A 344 -8.70 -16.88 -5.58
CA ALA A 344 -8.93 -15.56 -4.97
C ALA A 344 -10.36 -15.02 -5.17
N ALA A 345 -11.14 -15.63 -6.08
CA ALA A 345 -12.40 -15.05 -6.56
C ALA A 345 -13.44 -14.76 -5.47
N HIS A 346 -13.55 -15.61 -4.44
CA HIS A 346 -14.57 -15.43 -3.40
C HIS A 346 -14.31 -14.26 -2.45
N TRP A 347 -13.09 -13.70 -2.44
CA TRP A 347 -12.77 -12.48 -1.70
C TRP A 347 -12.99 -11.20 -2.52
N LEU A 348 -13.16 -11.30 -3.85
CA LEU A 348 -13.40 -10.13 -4.69
C LEU A 348 -14.75 -9.51 -4.38
N ALA A 349 -14.75 -8.27 -3.91
CA ALA A 349 -15.96 -7.52 -3.62
C ALA A 349 -15.77 -6.01 -3.83
N ILE A 350 -16.83 -5.33 -4.23
CA ILE A 350 -16.91 -3.87 -4.20
C ILE A 350 -17.92 -3.51 -3.12
N PRO A 351 -17.52 -2.85 -2.02
CA PRO A 351 -18.45 -2.45 -0.97
C PRO A 351 -19.45 -1.42 -1.50
N GLU A 352 -20.60 -1.29 -0.88
CA GLU A 352 -21.59 -0.25 -1.23
C GLU A 352 -20.96 1.13 -1.09
N ARG A 353 -20.19 1.35 -0.01
CA ARG A 353 -19.38 2.54 0.25
C ARG A 353 -18.00 2.11 0.73
N ASN A 354 -16.95 2.73 0.23
CA ASN A 354 -15.61 2.53 0.79
C ASN A 354 -15.48 3.16 2.19
N ALA A 355 -14.37 2.95 2.87
CA ALA A 355 -14.19 3.44 4.23
C ALA A 355 -14.26 4.97 4.33
N ALA A 356 -13.72 5.71 3.36
CA ALA A 356 -13.82 7.18 3.35
C ALA A 356 -15.26 7.67 3.19
N GLU A 357 -16.03 7.05 2.30
CA GLU A 357 -17.43 7.40 2.06
C GLU A 357 -18.31 7.16 3.29
N ARG A 358 -18.05 6.07 4.02
CA ARG A 358 -18.75 5.81 5.29
C ARG A 358 -18.43 6.88 6.33
N GLN A 359 -17.16 7.26 6.46
CA GLN A 359 -16.72 8.30 7.38
C GLN A 359 -17.33 9.67 7.04
N ILE A 360 -17.32 10.05 5.77
CA ILE A 360 -17.90 11.32 5.29
C ILE A 360 -19.41 11.34 5.57
N ALA A 361 -20.14 10.27 5.24
CA ALA A 361 -21.57 10.17 5.47
C ALA A 361 -21.92 10.32 6.96
N ARG A 362 -21.14 9.67 7.85
CA ARG A 362 -21.32 9.82 9.31
C ARG A 362 -21.12 11.26 9.77
N HIS A 363 -20.14 11.95 9.20
CA HIS A 363 -19.88 13.36 9.49
C HIS A 363 -21.04 14.27 9.01
N GLU A 364 -21.56 14.01 7.83
CA GLU A 364 -22.72 14.72 7.26
C GLU A 364 -24.00 14.47 8.09
N GLU A 365 -24.13 13.32 8.73
CA GLU A 365 -25.20 13.00 9.69
C GLU A 365 -25.02 13.67 11.06
N GLY A 366 -23.90 14.38 11.28
CA GLY A 366 -23.62 15.16 12.48
C GLY A 366 -22.75 14.46 13.52
N ALA A 367 -22.15 13.30 13.21
CA ALA A 367 -21.19 12.67 14.10
C ALA A 367 -19.89 13.49 14.16
N SER A 368 -19.27 13.55 15.35
CA SER A 368 -17.96 14.17 15.51
C SER A 368 -16.83 13.31 14.87
N ILE A 369 -15.69 13.92 14.60
CA ILE A 369 -14.53 13.20 14.04
C ILE A 369 -14.08 12.10 15.02
N GLU A 370 -14.14 12.36 16.33
CA GLU A 370 -13.78 11.41 17.37
C GLU A 370 -14.74 10.20 17.39
N GLU A 371 -16.06 10.43 17.31
CA GLU A 371 -17.05 9.36 17.23
C GLU A 371 -16.83 8.48 15.98
N ILE A 372 -16.56 9.10 14.83
CA ILE A 372 -16.26 8.40 13.58
C ILE A 372 -14.99 7.57 13.73
N PHE A 373 -13.94 8.11 14.34
CA PHE A 373 -12.68 7.38 14.51
C PHE A 373 -12.82 6.20 15.47
N VAL A 374 -13.61 6.34 16.55
CA VAL A 374 -13.98 5.22 17.43
C VAL A 374 -14.66 4.10 16.63
N GLU A 375 -15.53 4.43 15.68
CA GLU A 375 -16.17 3.43 14.80
C GLU A 375 -15.15 2.70 13.93
N GLN A 376 -14.12 3.40 13.39
CA GLN A 376 -13.04 2.79 12.60
C GLN A 376 -12.15 1.86 13.45
N VAL A 377 -11.76 2.29 14.65
CA VAL A 377 -11.00 1.46 15.60
C VAL A 377 -11.77 0.18 15.92
N ARG A 378 -13.08 0.29 16.24
CA ARG A 378 -13.94 -0.88 16.49
C ARG A 378 -14.14 -1.78 15.27
N ALA A 379 -14.13 -1.24 14.05
CA ALA A 379 -14.17 -2.05 12.83
C ALA A 379 -12.93 -2.93 12.72
N GLY A 380 -11.76 -2.39 13.05
CA GLY A 380 -10.49 -3.14 13.12
C GLY A 380 -10.45 -4.22 14.22
N GLU A 381 -11.35 -4.13 15.21
CA GLU A 381 -11.48 -5.13 16.27
C GLU A 381 -12.19 -6.42 15.83
N ARG A 382 -12.94 -6.36 14.76
CA ARG A 382 -13.64 -7.51 14.20
C ARG A 382 -12.66 -8.36 13.39
N VAL A 383 -12.00 -9.31 14.03
CA VAL A 383 -11.01 -10.22 13.40
C VAL A 383 -11.66 -11.43 12.72
N SER A 384 -12.96 -11.64 12.91
CA SER A 384 -13.70 -12.85 12.46
C SER A 384 -14.73 -12.52 11.40
N GLY A 385 -14.47 -13.00 10.20
CA GLY A 385 -15.37 -13.16 9.10
C GLY A 385 -14.95 -14.36 8.28
#